data_159890aa528c708c01ba678d9c626a2e
#
_entry.id   159890aa528c708c01ba678d9c626a2e
#
_cell.length_a   1.000
_cell.length_b   1.000
_cell.length_c   1.000
_cell.angle_alpha   90.00
_cell.angle_beta   90.00
_cell.angle_gamma   90.00
#
_symmetry.space_group_name_H-M   'P 1'
#
loop_
_entity.id
_entity.type
_entity.pdbx_description
1 polymer ?
#
loop_
_entity_poly.entity_id
_entity_poly.type
_entity_poly.pdbx_seq_one_letter_code
_entity_poly.pdbx_strand_id
1 'polypeptide(L)'
;DVTEVEDLSALAFIMFTSGTTGRSKGVMLSQKNLFSAMPAFLNPFDDVKKYTGWNTDEFSSLSALPMFHISAMTSLVSWSITGHSINLCNNLKYFYRDLGAMHSEVMAVVPVLLKSIYHDVMKGKRDRLNGLCMLTCGAALFDPKMLSDMMEKGFFVAQMYGLTETCGDGAWNSSQEAKYLTSVGHVDLSCEYKLDDGELCMRGDSIMLGY
;
A
#
# COMPACT_ATOMS: atom_id res chain seq x y z
N ASP A 1 24.73 -18.09 4.65
CA ASP A 1 25.29 -17.64 3.37
C ASP A 1 24.15 -17.06 2.54
N VAL A 2 24.33 -15.86 2.01
CA VAL A 2 23.38 -15.23 1.09
C VAL A 2 23.88 -15.57 -0.32
N THR A 3 23.04 -16.25 -1.10
CA THR A 3 23.36 -16.56 -2.50
C THR A 3 22.79 -15.44 -3.37
N GLU A 4 23.62 -14.83 -4.21
CA GLU A 4 23.16 -13.90 -5.22
C GLU A 4 22.24 -14.61 -6.22
N VAL A 5 21.12 -13.96 -6.56
CA VAL A 5 20.22 -14.46 -7.60
C VAL A 5 20.66 -13.87 -8.93
N GLU A 6 21.20 -14.72 -9.81
CA GLU A 6 21.69 -14.31 -11.13
C GLU A 6 20.55 -13.96 -12.10
N ASP A 7 19.41 -14.67 -12.01
CA ASP A 7 18.24 -14.45 -12.87
C ASP A 7 17.05 -13.91 -12.09
N LEU A 8 16.88 -12.60 -12.10
CA LEU A 8 15.75 -11.92 -11.47
C LEU A 8 14.41 -12.25 -12.10
N SER A 9 14.38 -12.84 -13.31
CA SER A 9 13.16 -13.24 -14.01
C SER A 9 12.65 -14.62 -13.55
N ALA A 10 13.47 -15.39 -12.82
CA ALA A 10 13.05 -16.67 -12.28
C ALA A 10 11.91 -16.50 -11.25
N LEU A 11 11.08 -17.54 -11.13
CA LEU A 11 10.01 -17.60 -10.13
C LEU A 11 10.57 -17.43 -8.72
N ALA A 12 10.07 -16.45 -7.98
CA ALA A 12 10.45 -16.17 -6.59
C ALA A 12 9.31 -16.45 -5.60
N PHE A 13 8.05 -16.14 -5.98
CA PHE A 13 6.90 -16.25 -5.11
C PHE A 13 5.69 -16.84 -5.85
N ILE A 14 4.84 -17.54 -5.09
CA ILE A 14 3.49 -17.89 -5.53
C ILE A 14 2.52 -17.34 -4.48
N MET A 15 1.67 -16.40 -4.88
CA MET A 15 0.69 -15.79 -4.01
C MET A 15 -0.73 -16.19 -4.45
N PHE A 16 -1.51 -16.73 -3.53
CA PHE A 16 -2.84 -17.21 -3.84
C PHE A 16 -3.88 -16.11 -3.72
N THR A 17 -4.72 -15.99 -4.75
CA THR A 17 -5.90 -15.12 -4.76
C THR A 17 -7.18 -15.94 -4.75
N SER A 18 -8.25 -15.36 -4.19
CA SER A 18 -9.55 -16.06 -4.08
C SER A 18 -10.23 -16.35 -5.43
N GLY A 19 -9.72 -15.79 -6.53
CA GLY A 19 -10.23 -15.98 -7.89
C GLY A 19 -11.73 -15.65 -8.03
N THR A 20 -12.11 -14.95 -9.08
CA THR A 20 -13.52 -14.63 -9.39
C THR A 20 -14.35 -15.89 -9.72
N THR A 21 -13.69 -17.00 -10.06
CA THR A 21 -14.31 -18.27 -10.43
C THR A 21 -14.48 -19.25 -9.25
N GLY A 22 -14.19 -18.81 -8.01
CA GLY A 22 -14.34 -19.62 -6.79
C GLY A 22 -13.19 -20.61 -6.52
N ARG A 23 -12.23 -20.76 -7.42
CA ARG A 23 -11.00 -21.52 -7.17
C ARG A 23 -9.83 -20.58 -6.93
N SER A 24 -9.06 -20.84 -5.87
CA SER A 24 -7.81 -20.10 -5.63
C SER A 24 -6.85 -20.28 -6.81
N LYS A 25 -6.26 -19.17 -7.26
CA LYS A 25 -5.24 -19.16 -8.31
C LYS A 25 -3.92 -18.78 -7.71
N GLY A 26 -2.84 -19.45 -8.11
CA GLY A 26 -1.48 -19.15 -7.69
C GLY A 26 -0.84 -18.17 -8.66
N VAL A 27 -0.76 -16.90 -8.26
CA VAL A 27 -0.07 -15.86 -9.03
C VAL A 27 1.42 -16.06 -8.90
N MET A 28 2.10 -16.33 -10.00
CA MET A 28 3.54 -16.54 -10.05
C MET A 28 4.27 -15.22 -10.26
N LEU A 29 5.12 -14.84 -9.31
CA LEU A 29 5.88 -13.59 -9.31
C LEU A 29 7.38 -13.85 -9.26
N SER A 30 8.14 -13.09 -10.04
CA SER A 30 9.59 -13.06 -10.02
C SER A 30 10.13 -11.94 -9.11
N GLN A 31 11.43 -11.96 -8.82
CA GLN A 31 12.08 -10.82 -8.17
C GLN A 31 12.00 -9.56 -9.05
N LYS A 32 12.12 -9.71 -10.37
CA LYS A 32 11.99 -8.61 -11.33
C LYS A 32 10.62 -7.93 -11.21
N ASN A 33 9.53 -8.71 -11.11
CA ASN A 33 8.19 -8.15 -10.91
C ASN A 33 8.14 -7.28 -9.64
N LEU A 34 8.70 -7.81 -8.54
CA LEU A 34 8.69 -7.10 -7.26
C LEU A 34 9.49 -5.80 -7.32
N PHE A 35 10.72 -5.82 -7.86
CA PHE A 35 11.54 -4.62 -7.99
C PHE A 35 10.92 -3.58 -8.92
N SER A 36 10.28 -4.01 -10.00
CA SER A 36 9.62 -3.10 -10.96
C SER A 36 8.37 -2.43 -10.38
N ALA A 37 7.70 -3.08 -9.42
CA ALA A 37 6.54 -2.50 -8.73
C ALA A 37 6.91 -1.53 -7.59
N MET A 38 8.16 -1.51 -7.13
CA MET A 38 8.57 -0.69 -5.97
C MET A 38 8.35 0.81 -6.12
N PRO A 39 8.58 1.45 -7.28
CA PRO A 39 8.31 2.89 -7.44
C PRO A 39 6.88 3.27 -7.07
N ALA A 40 5.89 2.44 -7.39
CA ALA A 40 4.48 2.67 -7.04
C ALA A 40 4.26 2.82 -5.52
N PHE A 41 5.06 2.14 -4.70
CA PHE A 41 4.98 2.23 -3.24
C PHE A 41 5.77 3.41 -2.67
N LEU A 42 6.73 3.95 -3.41
CA LEU A 42 7.59 5.06 -2.97
C LEU A 42 7.07 6.43 -3.43
N ASN A 43 6.43 6.50 -4.60
CA ASN A 43 5.91 7.74 -5.17
C ASN A 43 5.02 8.56 -4.20
N PRO A 44 4.13 7.98 -3.38
CA PRO A 44 3.35 8.74 -2.41
C PRO A 44 4.19 9.53 -1.39
N PHE A 45 5.44 9.11 -1.11
CA PHE A 45 6.32 9.81 -0.18
C PHE A 45 6.89 11.11 -0.73
N ASP A 46 7.15 11.17 -2.04
CA ASP A 46 7.54 12.41 -2.70
C ASP A 46 6.39 13.42 -2.68
N ASP A 47 5.16 12.94 -2.87
CA ASP A 47 3.97 13.76 -2.72
C ASP A 47 3.78 14.26 -1.29
N VAL A 48 4.04 13.43 -0.27
CA VAL A 48 4.01 13.86 1.14
C VAL A 48 4.96 15.02 1.35
N LYS A 49 6.23 14.93 0.93
CA LYS A 49 7.21 16.01 1.04
C LYS A 49 6.70 17.29 0.36
N LYS A 50 6.14 17.16 -0.84
CA LYS A 50 5.59 18.26 -1.63
C LYS A 50 4.39 18.96 -0.97
N TYR A 51 3.42 18.20 -0.47
CA TYR A 51 2.17 18.76 0.05
C TYR A 51 2.23 19.17 1.52
N THR A 52 3.07 18.54 2.33
CA THR A 52 3.12 18.76 3.78
C THR A 52 4.40 19.43 4.26
N GLY A 53 5.49 19.32 3.50
CA GLY A 53 6.83 19.70 3.94
C GLY A 53 7.43 18.75 4.98
N TRP A 54 6.82 17.61 5.28
CA TRP A 54 7.33 16.66 6.25
C TRP A 54 8.61 15.99 5.77
N ASN A 55 9.56 15.77 6.70
CA ASN A 55 10.70 14.93 6.43
C ASN A 55 10.28 13.45 6.52
N THR A 56 10.27 12.77 5.39
CA THR A 56 9.87 11.35 5.30
C THR A 56 11.05 10.40 5.43
N ASP A 57 12.29 10.88 5.51
CA ASP A 57 13.51 10.06 5.50
C ASP A 57 13.64 9.21 6.78
N GLU A 58 12.98 9.62 7.87
CA GLU A 58 12.97 8.92 9.16
C GLU A 58 11.63 8.23 9.46
N PHE A 59 10.70 8.23 8.50
CA PHE A 59 9.40 7.62 8.73
C PHE A 59 9.54 6.11 8.95
N SER A 60 8.73 5.61 9.87
CA SER A 60 8.54 4.18 10.09
C SER A 60 7.11 3.78 9.72
N SER A 61 6.95 2.54 9.31
CA SER A 61 5.64 1.99 8.96
C SER A 61 5.17 0.96 9.97
N LEU A 62 3.88 0.97 10.29
CA LEU A 62 3.22 -0.16 10.94
C LEU A 62 2.49 -1.02 9.90
N SER A 63 2.94 -2.26 9.73
CA SER A 63 2.25 -3.24 8.91
C SER A 63 1.32 -4.08 9.76
N ALA A 64 0.02 -3.91 9.54
CA ALA A 64 -1.05 -4.72 10.14
C ALA A 64 -1.76 -5.61 9.11
N LEU A 65 -1.30 -5.60 7.87
CA LEU A 65 -1.81 -6.45 6.80
C LEU A 65 -1.17 -7.83 6.86
N PRO A 66 -1.92 -8.90 6.51
CA PRO A 66 -1.36 -10.24 6.47
C PRO A 66 -0.21 -10.35 5.47
N MET A 67 0.90 -10.98 5.87
CA MET A 67 2.11 -11.12 5.02
C MET A 67 1.90 -12.00 3.77
N PHE A 68 0.80 -12.75 3.70
CA PHE A 68 0.40 -13.48 2.48
C PHE A 68 -0.33 -12.59 1.46
N HIS A 69 -0.50 -11.31 1.74
CA HIS A 69 -1.07 -10.34 0.81
C HIS A 69 0.04 -9.55 0.11
N ILE A 70 -0.10 -9.32 -1.20
CA ILE A 70 0.95 -8.67 -2.00
C ILE A 70 1.34 -7.30 -1.45
N SER A 71 0.39 -6.49 -1.01
CA SER A 71 0.68 -5.15 -0.46
C SER A 71 1.52 -5.19 0.81
N ALA A 72 1.38 -6.22 1.66
CA ALA A 72 2.24 -6.38 2.83
C ALA A 72 3.66 -6.79 2.43
N MET A 73 3.79 -7.72 1.48
CA MET A 73 5.09 -8.17 0.98
C MET A 73 5.85 -7.06 0.28
N THR A 74 5.22 -6.34 -0.65
CA THR A 74 5.85 -5.23 -1.37
C THR A 74 6.23 -4.09 -0.43
N SER A 75 5.38 -3.76 0.55
CA SER A 75 5.72 -2.79 1.58
C SER A 75 6.95 -3.22 2.38
N LEU A 76 7.01 -4.47 2.85
CA LEU A 76 8.15 -4.98 3.59
C LEU A 76 9.47 -4.82 2.80
N VAL A 77 9.45 -5.22 1.53
CA VAL A 77 10.64 -5.13 0.67
C VAL A 77 11.01 -3.67 0.40
N SER A 78 10.04 -2.82 0.04
CA SER A 78 10.29 -1.40 -0.24
C SER A 78 10.89 -0.68 0.96
N TRP A 79 10.32 -0.85 2.15
CA TRP A 79 10.83 -0.25 3.39
C TRP A 79 12.21 -0.78 3.76
N SER A 80 12.47 -2.08 3.54
CA SER A 80 13.79 -2.69 3.82
C SER A 80 14.87 -2.15 2.90
N ILE A 81 14.60 -1.99 1.60
CA ILE A 81 15.57 -1.51 0.61
C ILE A 81 15.88 -0.02 0.80
N THR A 82 14.90 0.77 1.19
CA THR A 82 15.08 2.20 1.46
C THR A 82 15.70 2.49 2.82
N GLY A 83 15.94 1.46 3.64
CA GLY A 83 16.55 1.60 4.97
C GLY A 83 15.61 2.14 6.05
N HIS A 84 14.31 2.20 5.77
CA HIS A 84 13.32 2.63 6.75
C HIS A 84 12.93 1.50 7.71
N SER A 85 12.41 1.87 8.87
CA SER A 85 11.92 0.91 9.86
C SER A 85 10.51 0.43 9.51
N ILE A 86 10.27 -0.87 9.69
CA ILE A 86 8.94 -1.46 9.61
C ILE A 86 8.61 -2.19 10.90
N ASN A 87 7.52 -1.80 11.51
CA ASN A 87 6.94 -2.41 12.69
C ASN A 87 5.86 -3.42 12.26
N LEU A 88 5.89 -4.62 12.81
CA LEU A 88 4.95 -5.68 12.45
C LEU A 88 3.92 -5.90 13.55
N CYS A 89 2.65 -5.72 13.23
CA CYS A 89 1.53 -6.10 14.09
C CYS A 89 1.14 -7.55 13.77
N ASN A 90 1.50 -8.47 14.66
CA ASN A 90 1.28 -9.89 14.43
C ASN A 90 -0.21 -10.30 14.51
N ASN A 91 -1.05 -9.54 15.23
CA ASN A 91 -2.46 -9.87 15.40
C ASN A 91 -3.28 -8.60 15.63
N LEU A 92 -4.31 -8.39 14.80
CA LEU A 92 -5.20 -7.24 14.90
C LEU A 92 -5.89 -7.07 16.25
N LYS A 93 -6.03 -8.14 17.05
CA LYS A 93 -6.49 -8.06 18.44
C LYS A 93 -5.61 -7.13 19.29
N TYR A 94 -4.32 -7.03 18.98
CA TYR A 94 -3.35 -6.22 19.71
C TYR A 94 -2.98 -4.92 18.99
N PHE A 95 -3.68 -4.59 17.93
CA PHE A 95 -3.39 -3.45 17.06
C PHE A 95 -3.11 -2.15 17.81
N TYR A 96 -4.00 -1.73 18.71
CA TYR A 96 -3.80 -0.48 19.46
C TYR A 96 -2.68 -0.56 20.49
N ARG A 97 -2.41 -1.74 21.04
CA ARG A 97 -1.25 -1.96 21.91
C ARG A 97 0.04 -1.77 21.12
N ASP A 98 0.11 -2.39 19.95
CA ASP A 98 1.31 -2.39 19.11
C ASP A 98 1.54 -1.00 18.51
N LEU A 99 0.48 -0.33 18.03
CA LEU A 99 0.54 1.05 17.57
C LEU A 99 1.00 2.02 18.68
N GLY A 100 0.50 1.85 19.90
CA GLY A 100 0.90 2.66 21.04
C GLY A 100 2.34 2.41 21.53
N ALA A 101 2.86 1.19 21.35
CA ALA A 101 4.20 0.81 21.76
C ALA A 101 5.27 1.14 20.72
N MET A 102 4.93 1.11 19.44
CA MET A 102 5.84 1.31 18.31
C MET A 102 5.44 2.59 17.59
N HIS A 103 6.26 3.64 17.73
CA HIS A 103 6.04 4.88 16.99
C HIS A 103 6.08 4.58 15.49
N SER A 104 5.04 5.02 14.76
CA SER A 104 4.95 4.80 13.31
C SER A 104 4.16 5.93 12.68
N GLU A 105 4.74 6.54 11.66
CA GLU A 105 4.15 7.66 10.92
C GLU A 105 3.20 7.18 9.83
N VAL A 106 3.46 6.00 9.27
CA VAL A 106 2.78 5.48 8.08
C VAL A 106 2.09 4.16 8.37
N MET A 107 0.92 3.97 7.78
CA MET A 107 0.22 2.71 7.84
C MET A 107 -0.59 2.45 6.56
N ALA A 108 -0.42 1.25 6.01
CA ALA A 108 -1.33 0.75 5.00
C ALA A 108 -2.62 0.24 5.67
N VAL A 109 -3.76 0.72 5.17
CA VAL A 109 -5.07 0.40 5.73
C VAL A 109 -6.03 -0.19 4.71
N VAL A 110 -6.87 -1.08 5.18
CA VAL A 110 -8.07 -1.56 4.50
C VAL A 110 -9.30 -0.91 5.14
N PRO A 111 -10.50 -0.93 4.50
CA PRO A 111 -11.66 -0.20 5.03
C PRO A 111 -12.00 -0.46 6.50
N VAL A 112 -11.84 -1.69 6.97
CA VAL A 112 -12.14 -2.03 8.38
C VAL A 112 -11.17 -1.38 9.36
N LEU A 113 -9.88 -1.29 9.01
CA LEU A 113 -8.87 -0.61 9.83
C LEU A 113 -9.07 0.90 9.81
N LEU A 114 -9.29 1.47 8.62
CA LEU A 114 -9.58 2.90 8.51
C LEU A 114 -10.80 3.28 9.34
N LYS A 115 -11.88 2.49 9.29
CA LYS A 115 -13.08 2.75 10.08
C LYS A 115 -12.80 2.77 11.59
N SER A 116 -11.93 1.90 12.07
CA SER A 116 -11.54 1.87 13.49
C SER A 116 -10.75 3.12 13.87
N ILE A 117 -9.74 3.48 13.07
CA ILE A 117 -8.91 4.67 13.29
C ILE A 117 -9.78 5.94 13.21
N TYR A 118 -10.60 6.05 12.17
CA TYR A 118 -11.54 7.16 11.97
C TYR A 118 -12.43 7.40 13.21
N HIS A 119 -13.02 6.33 13.74
CA HIS A 119 -13.88 6.43 14.92
C HIS A 119 -13.14 6.99 16.15
N ASP A 120 -11.89 6.58 16.36
CA ASP A 120 -11.07 7.11 17.46
C ASP A 120 -10.67 8.57 17.22
N VAL A 121 -10.28 8.91 16.00
CA VAL A 121 -9.94 10.30 15.62
C VAL A 121 -11.13 11.23 15.83
N MET A 122 -12.32 10.83 15.36
CA MET A 122 -13.54 11.65 15.51
C MET A 122 -13.98 11.79 16.98
N LYS A 123 -13.59 10.87 17.86
CA LYS A 123 -13.79 10.94 19.32
C LYS A 123 -12.68 11.70 20.05
N GLY A 124 -11.74 12.30 19.36
CA GLY A 124 -10.63 13.03 19.97
C GLY A 124 -9.56 12.16 20.60
N LYS A 125 -9.48 10.87 20.25
CA LYS A 125 -8.53 9.90 20.82
C LYS A 125 -7.28 9.73 19.94
N ARG A 126 -6.82 10.81 19.29
CA ARG A 126 -5.66 10.77 18.40
C ARG A 126 -4.37 10.32 19.09
N ASP A 127 -4.22 10.61 20.38
CA ASP A 127 -3.04 10.22 21.17
C ASP A 127 -2.78 8.70 21.15
N ARG A 128 -3.81 7.89 20.94
CA ARG A 128 -3.69 6.42 20.82
C ARG A 128 -2.95 5.98 19.55
N LEU A 129 -2.78 6.87 18.59
CA LEU A 129 -2.19 6.56 17.28
C LEU A 129 -0.69 6.83 17.23
N ASN A 130 -0.08 7.33 18.32
CA ASN A 130 1.36 7.41 18.58
C ASN A 130 2.22 7.85 17.37
N GLY A 131 1.88 9.00 16.76
CA GLY A 131 2.64 9.56 15.63
C GLY A 131 2.07 9.26 14.25
N LEU A 132 1.08 8.36 14.13
CA LEU A 132 0.49 8.05 12.84
C LEU A 132 -0.11 9.29 12.18
N CYS A 133 0.38 9.61 10.99
CA CYS A 133 0.00 10.82 10.25
C CYS A 133 -0.24 10.56 8.75
N MET A 134 0.23 9.45 8.20
CA MET A 134 0.01 9.06 6.81
C MET A 134 -0.71 7.72 6.70
N LEU A 135 -1.75 7.68 5.87
CA LEU A 135 -2.53 6.47 5.57
C LEU A 135 -2.44 6.16 4.08
N THR A 136 -2.00 4.95 3.75
CA THR A 136 -2.10 4.43 2.38
C THR A 136 -3.28 3.47 2.30
N CYS A 137 -4.27 3.84 1.49
CA CYS A 137 -5.57 3.19 1.41
C CYS A 137 -5.64 2.33 0.14
N GLY A 138 -5.79 1.02 0.27
CA GLY A 138 -5.80 0.11 -0.88
C GLY A 138 -6.73 -1.10 -0.71
N ALA A 139 -6.71 -1.97 -1.70
CA ALA A 139 -7.43 -3.24 -1.77
C ALA A 139 -8.97 -3.15 -1.87
N ALA A 140 -9.59 -1.99 -1.70
CA ALA A 140 -11.04 -1.79 -1.84
C ALA A 140 -11.38 -0.30 -1.99
N LEU A 141 -12.63 -0.01 -2.32
CA LEU A 141 -13.15 1.35 -2.31
C LEU A 141 -13.33 1.86 -0.87
N PHE A 142 -12.96 3.12 -0.65
CA PHE A 142 -13.14 3.82 0.60
C PHE A 142 -14.26 4.85 0.50
N ASP A 143 -14.92 5.14 1.63
CA ASP A 143 -15.90 6.21 1.71
C ASP A 143 -15.20 7.58 1.56
N PRO A 144 -15.49 8.37 0.50
CA PRO A 144 -14.85 9.66 0.27
C PRO A 144 -15.02 10.65 1.42
N LYS A 145 -16.15 10.58 2.12
CA LYS A 145 -16.38 11.43 3.29
C LYS A 145 -15.40 11.07 4.42
N MET A 146 -15.21 9.78 4.68
CA MET A 146 -14.27 9.33 5.70
C MET A 146 -12.85 9.78 5.38
N LEU A 147 -12.42 9.67 4.10
CA LEU A 147 -11.11 10.14 3.67
C LEU A 147 -10.96 11.67 3.85
N SER A 148 -11.97 12.45 3.42
CA SER A 148 -12.01 13.91 3.59
C SER A 148 -11.91 14.32 5.05
N ASP A 149 -12.70 13.70 5.93
CA ASP A 149 -12.68 13.98 7.35
C ASP A 149 -11.29 13.67 7.98
N MET A 150 -10.61 12.59 7.53
CA MET A 150 -9.26 12.28 7.99
C MET A 150 -8.24 13.32 7.54
N MET A 151 -8.35 13.80 6.29
CA MET A 151 -7.51 14.88 5.78
C MET A 151 -7.72 16.18 6.58
N GLU A 152 -8.96 16.55 6.89
CA GLU A 152 -9.28 17.70 7.75
C GLU A 152 -8.70 17.55 9.17
N LYS A 153 -8.51 16.33 9.66
CA LYS A 153 -7.84 16.03 10.93
C LYS A 153 -6.33 15.99 10.82
N GLY A 154 -5.76 16.35 9.67
CA GLY A 154 -4.33 16.47 9.45
C GLY A 154 -3.63 15.14 9.16
N PHE A 155 -4.34 14.16 8.62
CA PHE A 155 -3.73 12.98 8.03
C PHE A 155 -3.45 13.21 6.56
N PHE A 156 -2.30 12.76 6.09
CA PHE A 156 -2.06 12.62 4.67
C PHE A 156 -2.67 11.28 4.21
N VAL A 157 -3.51 11.32 3.21
CA VAL A 157 -4.20 10.12 2.70
C VAL A 157 -3.81 9.91 1.25
N ALA A 158 -3.21 8.74 0.97
CA ALA A 158 -2.94 8.28 -0.39
C ALA A 158 -3.79 7.05 -0.69
N GLN A 159 -4.49 7.05 -1.81
CA GLN A 159 -5.22 5.87 -2.29
C GLN A 159 -4.36 5.12 -3.30
N MET A 160 -4.37 3.79 -3.22
CA MET A 160 -3.59 2.93 -4.09
C MET A 160 -4.49 1.88 -4.75
N TYR A 161 -4.30 1.67 -6.04
CA TYR A 161 -4.93 0.62 -6.83
C TYR A 161 -3.86 -0.30 -7.39
N GLY A 162 -4.06 -1.58 -7.25
CA GLY A 162 -3.19 -2.61 -7.79
C GLY A 162 -3.79 -4.00 -7.55
N LEU A 163 -3.21 -4.99 -8.19
CA LEU A 163 -3.63 -6.38 -8.13
C LEU A 163 -2.46 -7.25 -7.67
N THR A 164 -2.73 -8.46 -7.22
CA THR A 164 -1.67 -9.45 -6.98
C THR A 164 -0.94 -9.76 -8.27
N GLU A 165 -1.67 -9.83 -9.38
CA GLU A 165 -1.20 -10.08 -10.74
C GLU A 165 -0.29 -8.97 -11.30
N THR A 166 -0.34 -7.78 -10.73
CA THR A 166 0.54 -6.64 -11.06
C THR A 166 1.59 -6.38 -9.99
N CYS A 167 1.81 -7.35 -9.09
CA CYS A 167 2.69 -7.18 -7.93
C CYS A 167 2.33 -5.99 -7.02
N GLY A 168 1.04 -5.61 -7.00
CA GLY A 168 0.52 -4.46 -6.27
C GLY A 168 0.67 -3.11 -6.97
N ASP A 169 1.32 -3.09 -8.13
CA ASP A 169 1.48 -1.91 -8.98
C ASP A 169 0.19 -1.57 -9.72
N GLY A 170 -0.01 -0.29 -10.05
CA GLY A 170 -1.17 0.17 -10.80
C GLY A 170 -1.32 1.69 -10.81
N ALA A 171 -1.98 2.25 -9.82
CA ALA A 171 -2.20 3.69 -9.74
C ALA A 171 -2.21 4.19 -8.29
N TRP A 172 -1.90 5.46 -8.10
CA TRP A 172 -2.03 6.10 -6.79
C TRP A 172 -2.65 7.49 -6.90
N ASN A 173 -3.34 7.90 -5.85
CA ASN A 173 -3.92 9.21 -5.69
C ASN A 173 -3.48 9.82 -4.36
N SER A 174 -2.59 10.79 -4.42
CA SER A 174 -2.11 11.57 -3.27
C SER A 174 -2.75 12.96 -3.21
N SER A 175 -3.73 13.26 -4.08
CA SER A 175 -4.40 14.55 -4.05
C SER A 175 -5.13 14.75 -2.73
N GLN A 176 -4.91 15.89 -2.11
CA GLN A 176 -5.59 16.27 -0.89
C GLN A 176 -6.87 17.09 -1.18
N GLU A 177 -7.34 17.10 -2.44
CA GLU A 177 -8.56 17.78 -2.83
C GLU A 177 -9.76 16.82 -2.84
N ALA A 178 -10.82 17.16 -2.13
CA ALA A 178 -12.01 16.30 -1.96
C ALA A 178 -12.64 15.82 -3.29
N LYS A 179 -12.55 16.64 -4.36
CA LYS A 179 -13.11 16.29 -5.68
C LYS A 179 -12.44 15.06 -6.34
N TYR A 180 -11.22 14.71 -5.93
CA TYR A 180 -10.48 13.57 -6.48
C TYR A 180 -10.57 12.30 -5.64
N LEU A 181 -11.24 12.33 -4.48
CA LEU A 181 -11.30 11.17 -3.57
C LEU A 181 -12.04 9.94 -4.13
N THR A 182 -12.74 10.09 -5.25
CA THR A 182 -13.39 8.98 -5.97
C THR A 182 -12.53 8.41 -7.10
N SER A 183 -11.33 8.98 -7.32
CA SER A 183 -10.38 8.53 -8.33
C SER A 183 -9.26 7.72 -7.70
N VAL A 184 -8.73 6.75 -8.43
CA VAL A 184 -7.48 6.07 -8.08
C VAL A 184 -6.22 6.86 -8.46
N GLY A 185 -6.40 8.02 -9.09
CA GLY A 185 -5.34 9.00 -9.38
C GLY A 185 -4.56 8.73 -10.66
N HIS A 186 -3.24 8.77 -10.52
CA HIS A 186 -2.31 8.63 -11.63
C HIS A 186 -1.86 7.18 -11.78
N VAL A 187 -1.70 6.73 -13.02
CA VAL A 187 -1.10 5.43 -13.32
C VAL A 187 0.40 5.47 -13.06
N ASP A 188 0.97 4.36 -12.63
CA ASP A 188 2.42 4.23 -12.52
C ASP A 188 3.06 4.18 -13.91
N LEU A 189 4.19 4.87 -14.07
CA LEU A 189 4.91 4.92 -15.35
C LEU A 189 5.77 3.66 -15.60
N SER A 190 5.85 2.74 -14.67
CA SER A 190 6.51 1.45 -14.84
C SER A 190 5.75 0.49 -15.77
N CYS A 191 4.47 0.76 -16.00
CA CYS A 191 3.58 -0.01 -16.85
C CYS A 191 3.02 0.80 -18.01
N GLU A 192 2.70 0.11 -19.11
CA GLU A 192 1.86 0.62 -20.17
C GLU A 192 0.40 0.29 -19.89
N TYR A 193 -0.50 1.22 -20.19
CA TYR A 193 -1.93 1.09 -19.93
C TYR A 193 -2.75 1.33 -21.18
N LYS A 194 -3.80 0.56 -21.36
CA LYS A 194 -4.86 0.86 -22.34
C LYS A 194 -6.22 0.49 -21.78
N LEU A 195 -7.25 1.16 -22.29
CA LEU A 195 -8.63 0.69 -22.14
C LEU A 195 -9.00 -0.08 -23.41
N ASP A 196 -9.47 -1.32 -23.22
CA ASP A 196 -9.90 -2.21 -24.29
C ASP A 196 -11.32 -2.66 -23.99
N ASP A 197 -12.28 -2.17 -24.74
CA ASP A 197 -13.74 -2.41 -24.53
C ASP A 197 -14.19 -2.18 -23.05
N GLY A 198 -13.64 -1.14 -22.42
CA GLY A 198 -13.93 -0.78 -21.02
C GLY A 198 -13.10 -1.52 -19.98
N GLU A 199 -12.26 -2.47 -20.37
CA GLU A 199 -11.32 -3.17 -19.48
C GLU A 199 -9.97 -2.45 -19.41
N LEU A 200 -9.44 -2.29 -18.19
CA LEU A 200 -8.10 -1.76 -17.97
C LEU A 200 -7.07 -2.86 -18.21
N CYS A 201 -6.31 -2.73 -19.28
CA CYS A 201 -5.20 -3.61 -19.61
C CYS A 201 -3.88 -2.98 -19.19
N MET A 202 -3.01 -3.79 -18.59
CA MET A 202 -1.68 -3.39 -18.12
C MET A 202 -0.61 -4.29 -18.74
N ARG A 203 0.54 -3.71 -19.10
CA ARG A 203 1.73 -4.42 -19.59
C ARG A 203 2.98 -3.79 -19.01
N GLY A 204 3.89 -4.59 -18.48
CA GLY A 204 5.16 -4.11 -17.92
C GLY A 204 5.88 -5.19 -17.12
N ASP A 205 7.01 -4.81 -16.56
CA ASP A 205 7.87 -5.71 -15.80
C ASP A 205 7.31 -6.08 -14.41
N SER A 206 6.32 -5.35 -13.90
CA SER A 206 5.59 -5.69 -12.66
C SER A 206 4.52 -6.78 -12.85
N ILE A 207 4.19 -7.11 -14.10
CA ILE A 207 3.13 -8.09 -14.41
C ILE A 207 3.63 -9.52 -14.14
N MET A 208 2.77 -10.33 -13.51
CA MET A 208 3.04 -11.72 -13.15
C MET A 208 3.55 -12.58 -14.31
N LEU A 209 4.23 -13.67 -13.99
CA LEU A 209 4.66 -14.68 -14.97
C LEU A 209 3.47 -15.51 -15.49
N GLY A 210 2.40 -15.64 -14.72
CA GLY A 210 1.19 -16.40 -15.02
C GLY A 210 0.54 -16.98 -13.76
N TYR A 211 -0.42 -17.89 -13.95
CA TYR A 211 -1.08 -18.67 -12.89
C TYR A 211 -0.56 -20.10 -12.81
#